data_13e370417ba6bf9399be519101a9f4c8
#
_entry.id   13e370417ba6bf9399be519101a9f4c8
#
_cell.length_a   1.000
_cell.length_b   1.000
_cell.length_c   1.000
_cell.angle_alpha   90.00
_cell.angle_beta   90.00
_cell.angle_gamma   90.00
#
_symmetry.space_group_name_H-M   'P 1'
#
loop_
_entity.id
_entity.type
_entity.pdbx_description
1 polymer ?
#
loop_
_entity_poly.entity_id
_entity_poly.type
_entity_poly.pdbx_seq_one_letter_code
_entity_poly.pdbx_strand_id
1 'polypeptide(L)'
;GFGKRNEFIIPEILRWTNDPAEIRRLSYRKEALYRDIARQGNIHLLPGVRELTTALNQHGIRCVIGTSTQKENLELAFELFGLRPLFQGAVSSEDVKNGKPDPEVFLKACSLGQGTPKHSFVFEDSFAGIEAGLRGGFQTIALATTNPREQLIPTGAHRIVPNLASVDPQWIIQGQFV
;
A
#
# COMPACT_ATOMS: atom_id res chain seq x y z
N GLY A 1 -5.67 12.99 -1.53
CA GLY A 1 -4.34 12.94 -0.88
C GLY A 1 -3.86 11.56 -0.51
N PHE A 2 -4.70 10.53 -0.61
CA PHE A 2 -4.31 9.16 -0.25
C PHE A 2 -3.18 8.64 -1.14
N GLY A 3 -2.24 7.89 -0.55
CA GLY A 3 -1.08 7.33 -1.24
C GLY A 3 0.11 8.29 -1.41
N LYS A 4 -0.02 9.56 -1.06
CA LYS A 4 1.04 10.58 -1.12
C LYS A 4 1.70 10.78 0.25
N ARG A 5 2.93 11.30 0.23
CA ARG A 5 3.67 11.67 1.45
C ARG A 5 3.21 13.02 2.01
N ASN A 6 3.44 13.27 3.30
CA ASN A 6 3.11 14.54 3.95
C ASN A 6 3.81 15.74 3.34
N GLU A 7 5.04 15.59 2.84
CA GLU A 7 5.82 16.61 2.15
C GLU A 7 5.14 17.12 0.87
N PHE A 8 4.22 16.33 0.30
CA PHE A 8 3.36 16.73 -0.80
C PHE A 8 1.98 17.17 -0.29
N ILE A 9 1.40 16.46 0.66
CA ILE A 9 0.04 16.73 1.14
C ILE A 9 -0.05 18.10 1.80
N ILE A 10 0.91 18.46 2.67
CA ILE A 10 0.85 19.69 3.45
C ILE A 10 0.96 20.95 2.58
N PRO A 11 1.94 21.08 1.66
CA PRO A 11 2.04 22.27 0.81
C PRO A 11 1.06 22.23 -0.36
N GLU A 12 0.94 21.11 -1.08
CA GLU A 12 0.25 21.08 -2.37
C GLU A 12 -1.27 20.86 -2.24
N ILE A 13 -1.69 20.06 -1.28
CA ILE A 13 -3.12 19.70 -1.11
C ILE A 13 -3.76 20.60 -0.05
N LEU A 14 -3.18 20.63 1.15
CA LEU A 14 -3.73 21.40 2.28
C LEU A 14 -3.37 22.89 2.20
N ARG A 15 -2.27 23.22 1.55
CA ARG A 15 -1.78 24.60 1.38
C ARG A 15 -1.57 25.31 2.71
N TRP A 16 -1.13 24.57 3.72
CA TRP A 16 -0.93 25.14 5.05
C TRP A 16 0.36 25.93 5.16
N THR A 17 1.45 25.42 4.57
CA THR A 17 2.75 26.07 4.59
C THR A 17 3.67 25.47 3.52
N ASN A 18 4.65 26.27 3.05
CA ASN A 18 5.76 25.85 2.20
C ASN A 18 7.09 25.82 2.95
N ASP A 19 7.12 26.18 4.25
CA ASP A 19 8.33 26.12 5.06
C ASP A 19 8.68 24.65 5.38
N PRO A 20 9.87 24.17 4.98
CA PRO A 20 10.27 22.78 5.19
C PRO A 20 10.36 22.40 6.68
N ALA A 21 10.70 23.33 7.57
CA ALA A 21 10.77 23.05 9.01
C ALA A 21 9.36 22.85 9.59
N GLU A 22 8.42 23.69 9.19
CA GLU A 22 7.03 23.60 9.61
C GLU A 22 6.33 22.37 9.01
N ILE A 23 6.61 22.02 7.75
CA ILE A 23 6.11 20.79 7.12
C ILE A 23 6.56 19.58 7.93
N ARG A 24 7.83 19.49 8.32
CA ARG A 24 8.33 18.37 9.15
C ARG A 24 7.63 18.33 10.51
N ARG A 25 7.46 19.47 11.17
CA ARG A 25 6.79 19.58 12.47
C ARG A 25 5.34 19.10 12.41
N LEU A 26 4.59 19.56 11.41
CA LEU A 26 3.19 19.18 11.18
C LEU A 26 3.05 17.72 10.80
N SER A 27 3.94 17.22 9.95
CA SER A 27 4.00 15.81 9.59
C SER A 27 4.19 14.93 10.82
N TYR A 28 5.20 15.22 11.64
CA TYR A 28 5.46 14.46 12.87
C TYR A 28 4.25 14.46 13.81
N ARG A 29 3.63 15.62 14.06
CA ARG A 29 2.46 15.74 14.93
C ARG A 29 1.26 14.97 14.40
N LYS A 30 1.01 15.03 13.09
CA LYS A 30 -0.07 14.28 12.43
C LYS A 30 0.13 12.76 12.60
N GLU A 31 1.34 12.27 12.36
CA GLU A 31 1.63 10.84 12.47
C GLU A 31 1.58 10.35 13.93
N ALA A 32 2.00 11.17 14.90
CA ALA A 32 1.85 10.85 16.31
C ALA A 32 0.37 10.72 16.72
N LEU A 33 -0.48 11.68 16.32
CA LEU A 33 -1.92 11.61 16.54
C LEU A 33 -2.56 10.39 15.88
N TYR A 34 -2.16 10.06 14.65
CA TYR A 34 -2.61 8.85 13.97
C TYR A 34 -2.31 7.61 14.80
N ARG A 35 -1.08 7.47 15.31
CA ARG A 35 -0.69 6.33 16.14
C ARG A 35 -1.49 6.24 17.45
N ASP A 36 -1.77 7.37 18.09
CA ASP A 36 -2.57 7.41 19.31
C ASP A 36 -4.02 6.96 19.06
N ILE A 37 -4.63 7.44 17.98
CA ILE A 37 -5.97 7.03 17.56
C ILE A 37 -5.98 5.52 17.20
N ALA A 38 -4.96 5.05 16.49
CA ALA A 38 -4.84 3.65 16.12
C ALA A 38 -4.76 2.73 17.34
N ARG A 39 -4.00 3.10 18.38
CA ARG A 39 -3.89 2.34 19.64
C ARG A 39 -5.21 2.28 20.43
N GLN A 40 -6.10 3.24 20.24
CA GLN A 40 -7.42 3.25 20.85
C GLN A 40 -8.43 2.29 20.19
N GLY A 41 -7.99 1.50 19.19
CA GLY A 41 -8.82 0.51 18.53
C GLY A 41 -9.74 1.05 17.45
N ASN A 42 -9.51 2.28 16.97
CA ASN A 42 -10.34 2.93 15.95
C ASN A 42 -9.91 2.59 14.50
N ILE A 43 -9.04 1.60 14.32
CA ILE A 43 -8.65 1.07 13.01
C ILE A 43 -8.92 -0.42 12.95
N HIS A 44 -9.25 -0.89 11.77
CA HIS A 44 -9.55 -2.30 11.51
C HIS A 44 -8.75 -2.79 10.32
N LEU A 45 -8.39 -4.08 10.36
CA LEU A 45 -7.79 -4.74 9.22
C LEU A 45 -8.83 -4.86 8.10
N LEU A 46 -8.43 -4.58 6.87
CA LEU A 46 -9.31 -4.75 5.71
C LEU A 46 -9.72 -6.23 5.57
N PRO A 47 -10.99 -6.49 5.15
CA PRO A 47 -11.46 -7.85 4.91
C PRO A 47 -10.59 -8.59 3.90
N GLY A 48 -10.24 -9.83 4.20
CA GLY A 48 -9.49 -10.72 3.32
C GLY A 48 -7.97 -10.63 3.44
N VAL A 49 -7.40 -9.70 4.24
CA VAL A 49 -5.93 -9.58 4.36
C VAL A 49 -5.31 -10.87 4.88
N ARG A 50 -5.81 -11.41 6.00
CA ARG A 50 -5.25 -12.63 6.59
C ARG A 50 -5.48 -13.85 5.72
N GLU A 51 -6.70 -14.00 5.26
CA GLU A 51 -7.15 -15.15 4.47
C GLU A 51 -6.34 -15.25 3.17
N LEU A 52 -6.25 -14.16 2.42
CA LEU A 52 -5.52 -14.14 1.16
C LEU A 52 -4.03 -14.36 1.37
N THR A 53 -3.39 -13.60 2.29
CA THR A 53 -1.95 -13.73 2.52
C THR A 53 -1.57 -15.10 3.05
N THR A 54 -2.40 -15.70 3.91
CA THR A 54 -2.19 -17.07 4.40
C THR A 54 -2.26 -18.07 3.26
N ALA A 55 -3.29 -17.98 2.41
CA ALA A 55 -3.44 -18.87 1.26
C ALA A 55 -2.27 -18.76 0.28
N LEU A 56 -1.81 -17.54 -0.01
CA LEU A 56 -0.68 -17.31 -0.89
C LEU A 56 0.63 -17.88 -0.30
N ASN A 57 0.87 -17.65 0.99
CA ASN A 57 2.07 -18.17 1.68
C ASN A 57 2.09 -19.71 1.70
N GLN A 58 0.95 -20.38 1.86
CA GLN A 58 0.83 -21.84 1.79
C GLN A 58 1.23 -22.41 0.42
N HIS A 59 1.13 -21.60 -0.64
CA HIS A 59 1.55 -21.93 -2.00
C HIS A 59 2.93 -21.38 -2.36
N GLY A 60 3.71 -20.92 -1.37
CA GLY A 60 5.06 -20.40 -1.58
C GLY A 60 5.12 -19.02 -2.23
N ILE A 61 3.98 -18.31 -2.34
CA ILE A 61 3.92 -16.95 -2.89
C ILE A 61 4.21 -15.96 -1.77
N ARG A 62 5.25 -15.15 -1.96
CA ARG A 62 5.71 -14.19 -0.98
C ARG A 62 4.88 -12.92 -1.00
N CYS A 63 4.43 -12.49 0.17
CA CYS A 63 3.71 -11.24 0.36
C CYS A 63 4.66 -10.20 1.00
N VAL A 64 4.73 -9.02 0.42
CA VAL A 64 5.57 -7.90 0.88
C VAL A 64 4.75 -6.62 0.87
N ILE A 65 4.95 -5.76 1.87
CA ILE A 65 4.27 -4.47 1.94
C ILE A 65 5.12 -3.39 1.25
N GLY A 66 4.50 -2.60 0.36
CA GLY A 66 5.07 -1.37 -0.20
C GLY A 66 4.15 -0.19 0.14
N THR A 67 4.56 0.68 1.06
CA THR A 67 3.70 1.75 1.60
C THR A 67 4.34 3.13 1.52
N SER A 68 3.49 4.17 1.44
CA SER A 68 3.90 5.58 1.56
C SER A 68 3.90 6.07 3.01
N THR A 69 3.53 5.22 3.97
CA THR A 69 3.54 5.58 5.39
C THR A 69 4.93 5.50 6.00
N GLN A 70 5.13 6.14 7.14
CA GLN A 70 6.37 6.08 7.91
C GLN A 70 6.54 4.72 8.58
N LYS A 71 7.78 4.38 8.89
CA LYS A 71 8.14 3.08 9.48
C LYS A 71 7.45 2.83 10.82
N GLU A 72 7.34 3.85 11.67
CA GLU A 72 6.66 3.69 12.97
C GLU A 72 5.17 3.33 12.84
N ASN A 73 4.48 3.88 11.84
CA ASN A 73 3.08 3.52 11.60
C ASN A 73 2.94 2.09 11.07
N LEU A 74 3.87 1.68 10.23
CA LEU A 74 3.94 0.32 9.71
C LEU A 74 4.20 -0.70 10.84
N GLU A 75 5.16 -0.39 11.73
CA GLU A 75 5.48 -1.22 12.89
C GLU A 75 4.27 -1.34 13.83
N LEU A 76 3.58 -0.23 14.08
CA LEU A 76 2.35 -0.22 14.87
C LEU A 76 1.27 -1.11 14.24
N ALA A 77 1.08 -1.07 12.92
CA ALA A 77 0.13 -1.93 12.24
C ALA A 77 0.52 -3.42 12.37
N PHE A 78 1.80 -3.75 12.24
CA PHE A 78 2.30 -5.10 12.48
C PHE A 78 2.00 -5.58 13.90
N GLU A 79 2.22 -4.71 14.89
CA GLU A 79 1.94 -5.02 16.30
C GLU A 79 0.45 -5.22 16.56
N LEU A 80 -0.38 -4.23 16.21
CA LEU A 80 -1.82 -4.23 16.49
C LEU A 80 -2.56 -5.40 15.84
N PHE A 81 -2.15 -5.77 14.64
CA PHE A 81 -2.83 -6.81 13.88
C PHE A 81 -2.06 -8.13 13.80
N GLY A 82 -0.88 -8.25 14.41
CA GLY A 82 -0.08 -9.48 14.36
C GLY A 82 0.25 -9.92 12.94
N LEU A 83 0.66 -8.98 12.06
CA LEU A 83 0.83 -9.24 10.63
C LEU A 83 2.23 -9.75 10.25
N ARG A 84 3.22 -9.66 11.15
CA ARG A 84 4.60 -10.04 10.83
C ARG A 84 4.76 -11.43 10.22
N PRO A 85 4.07 -12.48 10.70
CA PRO A 85 4.22 -13.81 10.12
C PRO A 85 3.67 -13.94 8.68
N LEU A 86 2.84 -12.99 8.25
CA LEU A 86 2.17 -13.03 6.96
C LEU A 86 2.98 -12.37 5.83
N PHE A 87 3.95 -11.51 6.19
CA PHE A 87 4.73 -10.75 5.23
C PHE A 87 6.23 -10.99 5.41
N GLN A 88 6.95 -11.23 4.30
CA GLN A 88 8.40 -11.45 4.29
C GLN A 88 9.18 -10.16 4.54
N GLY A 89 8.51 -9.01 4.45
CA GLY A 89 9.11 -7.72 4.71
C GLY A 89 8.23 -6.58 4.28
N ALA A 90 8.76 -5.37 4.41
CA ALA A 90 8.07 -4.15 4.05
C ALA A 90 9.05 -3.07 3.59
N VAL A 91 8.57 -2.22 2.70
CA VAL A 91 9.24 -1.01 2.22
C VAL A 91 8.36 0.18 2.56
N SER A 92 8.88 1.09 3.37
CA SER A 92 8.22 2.30 3.86
C SER A 92 8.56 3.54 3.03
N SER A 93 7.97 4.69 3.39
CA SER A 93 8.31 5.96 2.76
C SER A 93 9.79 6.37 2.95
N GLU A 94 10.44 5.89 4.01
CA GLU A 94 11.82 6.22 4.36
C GLU A 94 12.84 5.39 3.57
N ASP A 95 12.40 4.28 2.99
CA ASP A 95 13.27 3.38 2.22
C ASP A 95 13.40 3.81 0.74
N VAL A 96 12.66 4.83 0.30
CA VAL A 96 12.61 5.27 -1.10
C VAL A 96 12.89 6.76 -1.24
N LYS A 97 13.49 7.15 -2.36
CA LYS A 97 13.70 8.56 -2.70
C LYS A 97 12.41 9.20 -3.22
N ASN A 98 11.75 8.54 -4.14
CA ASN A 98 10.55 9.03 -4.79
C ASN A 98 9.31 8.33 -4.25
N GLY A 99 8.28 9.10 -3.86
CA GLY A 99 6.98 8.57 -3.45
C GLY A 99 6.08 8.28 -4.65
N LYS A 100 5.02 7.48 -4.42
CA LYS A 100 3.97 7.23 -5.41
C LYS A 100 3.48 8.55 -6.04
N PRO A 101 3.34 8.64 -7.37
CA PRO A 101 3.21 7.55 -8.35
C PRO A 101 4.52 7.02 -8.94
N ASP A 102 5.69 7.33 -8.37
CA ASP A 102 6.92 6.66 -8.76
C ASP A 102 6.86 5.19 -8.32
N PRO A 103 7.26 4.22 -9.18
CA PRO A 103 7.18 2.80 -8.86
C PRO A 103 8.24 2.31 -7.85
N GLU A 104 9.16 3.16 -7.39
CA GLU A 104 10.32 2.77 -6.58
C GLU A 104 9.95 1.90 -5.37
N VAL A 105 8.86 2.25 -4.66
CA VAL A 105 8.42 1.49 -3.48
C VAL A 105 8.04 0.06 -3.82
N PHE A 106 7.34 -0.15 -4.94
CA PHE A 106 6.93 -1.49 -5.37
C PHE A 106 8.07 -2.28 -6.01
N LEU A 107 8.97 -1.62 -6.73
CA LEU A 107 10.17 -2.26 -7.27
C LEU A 107 11.08 -2.78 -6.14
N LYS A 108 11.29 -1.99 -5.08
CA LYS A 108 12.04 -2.42 -3.89
C LYS A 108 11.31 -3.54 -3.13
N ALA A 109 9.99 -3.44 -2.96
CA ALA A 109 9.20 -4.49 -2.33
C ALA A 109 9.26 -5.81 -3.13
N CYS A 110 9.16 -5.73 -4.46
CA CYS A 110 9.29 -6.86 -5.36
C CYS A 110 10.67 -7.53 -5.23
N SER A 111 11.73 -6.73 -5.22
CA SER A 111 13.10 -7.23 -5.00
C SER A 111 13.26 -7.91 -3.65
N LEU A 112 12.71 -7.32 -2.57
CA LEU A 112 12.71 -7.91 -1.23
C LEU A 112 11.99 -9.26 -1.20
N GLY A 113 10.89 -9.40 -1.94
CA GLY A 113 10.17 -10.66 -2.15
C GLY A 113 10.85 -11.61 -3.13
N GLN A 114 12.01 -11.25 -3.72
CA GLN A 114 12.72 -12.02 -4.74
C GLN A 114 11.85 -12.30 -6.00
N GLY A 115 10.94 -11.37 -6.31
CA GLY A 115 10.07 -11.44 -7.47
C GLY A 115 10.61 -10.64 -8.65
N THR A 116 9.84 -10.66 -9.75
CA THR A 116 10.00 -9.75 -10.88
C THR A 116 8.68 -9.04 -11.15
N PRO A 117 8.67 -7.77 -11.59
CA PRO A 117 7.43 -7.02 -11.77
C PRO A 117 6.38 -7.77 -12.63
N LYS A 118 6.80 -8.32 -13.75
CA LYS A 118 5.92 -9.05 -14.67
C LYS A 118 5.18 -10.23 -14.04
N HIS A 119 5.77 -10.85 -13.01
CA HIS A 119 5.22 -12.01 -12.30
C HIS A 119 4.79 -11.66 -10.88
N SER A 120 4.55 -10.37 -10.61
CA SER A 120 4.13 -9.88 -9.31
C SER A 120 2.85 -9.06 -9.40
N PHE A 121 2.08 -9.10 -8.33
CA PHE A 121 0.81 -8.41 -8.21
C PHE A 121 0.94 -7.24 -7.22
N VAL A 122 0.35 -6.11 -7.58
CA VAL A 122 0.17 -4.98 -6.68
C VAL A 122 -1.32 -4.83 -6.37
N PHE A 123 -1.66 -4.80 -5.09
CA PHE A 123 -2.99 -4.47 -4.58
C PHE A 123 -2.95 -3.06 -4.02
N GLU A 124 -3.79 -2.18 -4.54
CA GLU A 124 -3.79 -0.76 -4.20
C GLU A 124 -5.18 -0.13 -4.27
N ASP A 125 -5.41 0.88 -3.43
CA ASP A 125 -6.69 1.59 -3.34
C ASP A 125 -6.58 3.08 -3.74
N SER A 126 -5.36 3.60 -3.86
CA SER A 126 -5.10 4.99 -4.22
C SER A 126 -4.73 5.15 -5.70
N PHE A 127 -5.15 6.27 -6.32
CA PHE A 127 -4.78 6.59 -7.69
C PHE A 127 -3.26 6.60 -7.90
N ALA A 128 -2.53 7.24 -6.98
CA ALA A 128 -1.07 7.31 -7.07
C ALA A 128 -0.40 5.94 -6.95
N GLY A 129 -0.96 5.03 -6.13
CA GLY A 129 -0.43 3.69 -5.98
C GLY A 129 -0.77 2.79 -7.16
N ILE A 130 -1.96 2.89 -7.72
CA ILE A 130 -2.34 2.18 -8.95
C ILE A 130 -1.42 2.61 -10.11
N GLU A 131 -1.21 3.92 -10.28
CA GLU A 131 -0.29 4.43 -11.30
C GLU A 131 1.14 3.91 -11.08
N ALA A 132 1.62 3.89 -9.83
CA ALA A 132 2.94 3.36 -9.49
C ALA A 132 3.06 1.86 -9.85
N GLY A 133 2.03 1.06 -9.57
CA GLY A 133 1.98 -0.35 -9.93
C GLY A 133 2.05 -0.57 -11.44
N LEU A 134 1.24 0.16 -12.19
CA LEU A 134 1.22 0.09 -13.65
C LEU A 134 2.55 0.55 -14.27
N ARG A 135 3.10 1.67 -13.83
CA ARG A 135 4.40 2.19 -14.29
C ARG A 135 5.57 1.26 -13.97
N GLY A 136 5.46 0.51 -12.87
CA GLY A 136 6.45 -0.50 -12.48
C GLY A 136 6.35 -1.80 -13.27
N GLY A 137 5.36 -1.97 -14.14
CA GLY A 137 5.14 -3.18 -14.94
C GLY A 137 4.52 -4.33 -14.15
N PHE A 138 3.81 -4.02 -13.06
CA PHE A 138 3.13 -5.00 -12.23
C PHE A 138 1.73 -5.32 -12.73
N GLN A 139 1.26 -6.52 -12.43
CA GLN A 139 -0.16 -6.83 -12.48
C GLN A 139 -0.86 -6.08 -11.34
N THR A 140 -1.62 -5.03 -11.67
CA THR A 140 -2.17 -4.11 -10.69
C THR A 140 -3.67 -4.35 -10.50
N ILE A 141 -4.06 -4.68 -9.27
CA ILE A 141 -5.46 -4.87 -8.84
C ILE A 141 -5.85 -3.69 -7.96
N ALA A 142 -6.84 -2.94 -8.41
CA ALA A 142 -7.40 -1.83 -7.63
C ALA A 142 -8.44 -2.34 -6.62
N LEU A 143 -8.34 -1.84 -5.38
CA LEU A 143 -9.28 -2.12 -4.31
C LEU A 143 -10.23 -0.92 -4.16
N ALA A 144 -11.53 -1.16 -4.28
CA ALA A 144 -12.56 -0.12 -4.13
C ALA A 144 -12.90 0.14 -2.65
N THR A 145 -11.88 0.27 -1.81
CA THR A 145 -11.99 0.51 -0.37
C THR A 145 -11.96 1.99 0.00
N THR A 146 -11.13 2.77 -0.69
CA THR A 146 -10.97 4.22 -0.45
C THR A 146 -11.71 5.05 -1.51
N ASN A 147 -11.74 4.57 -2.75
CA ASN A 147 -12.38 5.24 -3.86
C ASN A 147 -13.47 4.33 -4.45
N PRO A 148 -14.62 4.87 -4.88
CA PRO A 148 -15.67 4.07 -5.53
C PRO A 148 -15.16 3.49 -6.86
N ARG A 149 -15.67 2.30 -7.20
CA ARG A 149 -15.28 1.53 -8.39
C ARG A 149 -15.27 2.38 -9.67
N GLU A 150 -16.30 3.21 -9.84
CA GLU A 150 -16.50 4.05 -11.03
C GLU A 150 -15.33 5.02 -11.25
N GLN A 151 -14.75 5.53 -10.16
CA GLN A 151 -13.58 6.41 -10.22
C GLN A 151 -12.28 5.65 -10.50
N LEU A 152 -12.24 4.36 -10.23
CA LEU A 152 -11.07 3.52 -10.48
C LEU A 152 -11.01 2.98 -11.91
N ILE A 153 -12.13 2.91 -12.64
CA ILE A 153 -12.19 2.42 -14.03
C ILE A 153 -11.17 3.15 -14.95
N PRO A 154 -11.08 4.49 -14.91
CA PRO A 154 -10.15 5.20 -15.79
C PRO A 154 -8.67 5.00 -15.49
N THR A 155 -8.31 4.37 -14.37
CA THR A 155 -6.90 4.18 -13.97
C THR A 155 -6.13 3.20 -14.85
N GLY A 156 -6.83 2.31 -15.54
CA GLY A 156 -6.23 1.23 -16.31
C GLY A 156 -5.73 0.05 -15.46
N ALA A 157 -6.16 -0.03 -14.18
CA ALA A 157 -5.90 -1.21 -13.35
C ALA A 157 -6.40 -2.49 -14.05
N HIS A 158 -5.62 -3.56 -14.00
CA HIS A 158 -5.95 -4.82 -14.68
C HIS A 158 -7.25 -5.44 -14.14
N ARG A 159 -7.55 -5.21 -12.87
CA ARG A 159 -8.81 -5.63 -12.23
C ARG A 159 -9.19 -4.65 -11.13
N ILE A 160 -10.49 -4.54 -10.86
CA ILE A 160 -11.03 -3.75 -9.74
C ILE A 160 -11.93 -4.66 -8.92
N VAL A 161 -11.62 -4.80 -7.64
CA VAL A 161 -12.39 -5.62 -6.68
C VAL A 161 -12.83 -4.78 -5.48
N PRO A 162 -13.91 -5.15 -4.78
CA PRO A 162 -14.36 -4.41 -3.60
C PRO A 162 -13.34 -4.37 -2.47
N ASN A 163 -12.69 -5.50 -2.18
CA ASN A 163 -11.66 -5.67 -1.14
C ASN A 163 -10.90 -6.99 -1.37
N LEU A 164 -9.96 -7.31 -0.47
CA LEU A 164 -9.14 -8.53 -0.61
C LEU A 164 -9.93 -9.83 -0.37
N ALA A 165 -11.05 -9.80 0.35
CA ALA A 165 -11.91 -10.98 0.51
C ALA A 165 -12.60 -11.40 -0.81
N SER A 166 -12.66 -10.49 -1.79
CA SER A 166 -13.20 -10.77 -3.13
C SER A 166 -12.14 -11.30 -4.10
N VAL A 167 -10.90 -11.51 -3.66
CA VAL A 167 -9.81 -12.04 -4.48
C VAL A 167 -9.76 -13.55 -4.31
N ASP A 168 -9.99 -14.27 -5.40
CA ASP A 168 -9.71 -15.71 -5.41
C ASP A 168 -8.18 -15.92 -5.46
N PRO A 169 -7.57 -16.58 -4.46
CA PRO A 169 -6.12 -16.86 -4.47
C PRO A 169 -5.65 -17.59 -5.73
N GLN A 170 -6.52 -18.37 -6.38
CA GLN A 170 -6.19 -19.11 -7.60
C GLN A 170 -5.82 -18.21 -8.76
N TRP A 171 -6.34 -16.99 -8.85
CA TRP A 171 -5.94 -16.03 -9.88
C TRP A 171 -4.44 -15.72 -9.82
N ILE A 172 -3.90 -15.64 -8.60
CA ILE A 172 -2.49 -15.32 -8.36
C ILE A 172 -1.64 -16.58 -8.50
N ILE A 173 -2.08 -17.68 -7.90
CA ILE A 173 -1.37 -18.98 -7.91
C ILE A 173 -1.14 -19.47 -9.33
N GLN A 174 -2.14 -19.35 -10.19
CA GLN A 174 -2.08 -19.79 -11.58
C GLN A 174 -1.47 -18.75 -12.53
N GLY A 175 -1.20 -17.54 -12.03
CA GLY A 175 -0.72 -16.44 -12.88
C GLY A 175 -1.74 -16.03 -13.95
N GLN A 176 -3.00 -16.37 -13.78
CA GLN A 176 -4.05 -16.15 -14.76
C GLN A 176 -4.85 -14.90 -14.40
N PHE A 177 -4.70 -13.85 -15.20
CA PHE A 177 -5.69 -12.80 -15.33
C PHE A 177 -6.67 -13.20 -16.42
N VAL A 178 -7.80 -13.69 -16.01
CA VAL A 178 -8.96 -13.81 -16.89
C VAL A 178 -9.86 -12.61 -16.71
#